data_d21a9a85821174d32820c2f1971f7d66
#
_entry.id   d21a9a85821174d32820c2f1971f7d66
#
_cell.length_a   1.000
_cell.length_b   1.000
_cell.length_c   1.000
_cell.angle_alpha   90.00
_cell.angle_beta   90.00
_cell.angle_gamma   90.00
#
_symmetry.space_group_name_H-M   'P 1'
#
loop_
_entity.id
_entity.type
_entity.pdbx_description
1 polymer ?
#
loop_
_entity_poly.entity_id
_entity_poly.type
_entity_poly.pdbx_seq_one_letter_code
_entity_poly.pdbx_strand_id
1 'polypeptide(L)'
;EALRSAYGYARVAVLNGRGDVVLSSGGDFIPAPVLRDTVRRVLREGGEADTNFYREEGQSDVPVHLDFVAPLKTVAGGTPLTIVLQVDPARFLFAYLQGWPGPSRTAETLLFQRNGNDLLLITPLRHLAGPSMTVRIPLSRSDALAVIVTEHPERRGVAFEAQDYRGMPVVGVGRGVPGTDW
;
A
#
# COMPACT_ATOMS: atom_id res chain seq x y z
N GLU A 1 12.92 8.88 17.87
CA GLU A 1 12.95 10.18 17.17
C GLU A 1 13.99 10.18 16.03
N ALA A 2 15.25 9.84 16.32
CA ALA A 2 16.33 9.83 15.32
C ALA A 2 16.02 8.96 14.08
N LEU A 3 15.51 7.75 14.28
CA LEU A 3 15.15 6.84 13.20
C LEU A 3 14.07 7.42 12.29
N ARG A 4 13.03 7.99 12.88
CA ARG A 4 11.93 8.64 12.17
C ARG A 4 12.44 9.78 11.29
N SER A 5 13.25 10.66 11.85
CA SER A 5 13.77 11.84 11.15
C SER A 5 14.77 11.47 10.06
N ALA A 6 15.67 10.49 10.31
CA ALA A 6 16.69 10.09 9.36
C ALA A 6 16.13 9.42 8.10
N TYR A 7 15.03 8.67 8.22
CA TYR A 7 14.47 7.88 7.12
C TYR A 7 13.10 8.40 6.64
N GLY A 8 12.60 9.50 7.20
CA GLY A 8 11.36 10.12 6.77
C GLY A 8 10.09 9.32 7.11
N TYR A 9 10.15 8.41 8.08
CA TYR A 9 8.96 7.70 8.54
C TYR A 9 7.94 8.68 9.13
N ALA A 10 6.66 8.46 8.83
CA ALA A 10 5.58 9.21 9.45
C ALA A 10 5.55 8.91 10.96
N ARG A 11 5.79 7.64 11.32
CA ARG A 11 5.81 7.15 12.70
C ARG A 11 6.73 5.95 12.84
N VAL A 12 7.32 5.81 14.03
CA VAL A 12 7.97 4.58 14.49
C VAL A 12 7.34 4.22 15.81
N ALA A 13 6.83 3.01 15.95
CA ALA A 13 6.17 2.57 17.18
C ALA A 13 6.60 1.16 17.58
N VAL A 14 6.42 0.84 18.85
CA VAL A 14 6.54 -0.51 19.40
C VAL A 14 5.18 -0.92 19.93
N LEU A 15 4.70 -2.08 19.48
CA LEU A 15 3.41 -2.64 19.88
C LEU A 15 3.62 -4.00 20.59
N ASN A 16 2.73 -4.29 21.55
CA ASN A 16 2.67 -5.58 22.21
C ASN A 16 1.86 -6.61 21.39
N GLY A 17 1.79 -7.85 21.85
CA GLY A 17 1.07 -8.94 21.16
C GLY A 17 -0.46 -8.74 21.05
N ARG A 18 -1.04 -7.77 21.74
CA ARG A 18 -2.45 -7.38 21.59
C ARG A 18 -2.64 -6.30 20.52
N GLY A 19 -1.53 -5.70 20.06
CA GLY A 19 -1.54 -4.55 19.16
C GLY A 19 -1.71 -3.22 19.88
N ASP A 20 -1.46 -3.17 21.21
CA ASP A 20 -1.46 -1.93 21.96
C ASP A 20 -0.10 -1.23 21.86
N VAL A 21 -0.11 0.09 21.81
CA VAL A 21 1.09 0.90 21.71
C VAL A 21 1.85 0.88 23.04
N VAL A 22 3.10 0.46 23.00
CA VAL A 22 4.04 0.52 24.13
C VAL A 22 4.90 1.77 24.07
N LEU A 23 5.33 2.13 22.88
CA LEU A 23 6.14 3.31 22.60
C LEU A 23 5.79 3.85 21.22
N SER A 24 5.71 5.17 21.08
CA SER A 24 5.50 5.83 19.78
C SER A 24 6.36 7.07 19.64
N SER A 25 6.91 7.25 18.45
CA SER A 25 7.57 8.47 17.98
C SER A 25 6.65 9.15 16.98
N GLY A 26 6.23 10.36 17.24
CA GLY A 26 5.28 11.09 16.40
C GLY A 26 3.89 11.29 17.01
N GLY A 27 3.81 11.18 18.35
CA GLY A 27 2.60 11.39 19.14
C GLY A 27 1.78 10.10 19.35
N ASP A 28 0.70 10.24 20.08
CA ASP A 28 -0.23 9.16 20.35
C ASP A 28 -1.02 8.81 19.09
N PHE A 29 -1.35 7.54 18.93
CA PHE A 29 -2.23 7.06 17.88
C PHE A 29 -2.96 5.79 18.32
N ILE A 30 -4.06 5.54 17.68
CA ILE A 30 -4.80 4.29 17.84
C ILE A 30 -4.47 3.41 16.63
N PRO A 31 -3.81 2.25 16.83
CA PRO A 31 -3.51 1.35 15.71
C PRO A 31 -4.77 0.91 14.99
N ALA A 32 -4.79 1.04 13.65
CA ALA A 32 -5.89 0.56 12.83
C ALA A 32 -6.09 -0.96 12.98
N PRO A 33 -7.30 -1.50 12.75
CA PRO A 33 -7.55 -2.94 12.81
C PRO A 33 -6.58 -3.75 11.96
N VAL A 34 -6.31 -3.33 10.72
CA VAL A 34 -5.37 -4.00 9.81
C VAL A 34 -3.95 -4.07 10.39
N LEU A 35 -3.49 -3.02 11.06
CA LEU A 35 -2.17 -3.02 11.72
C LEU A 35 -2.14 -4.02 12.89
N ARG A 36 -3.19 -4.04 13.73
CA ARG A 36 -3.28 -4.99 14.84
C ARG A 36 -3.29 -6.44 14.35
N ASP A 37 -3.98 -6.72 13.27
CA ASP A 37 -4.03 -8.07 12.67
C ASP A 37 -2.68 -8.46 12.08
N THR A 38 -1.98 -7.53 11.44
CA THR A 38 -0.61 -7.74 10.95
C THR A 38 0.37 -8.00 12.09
N VAL A 39 0.30 -7.26 13.20
CA VAL A 39 1.10 -7.52 14.42
C VAL A 39 0.87 -8.93 14.93
N ARG A 40 -0.39 -9.37 15.06
CA ARG A 40 -0.71 -10.72 15.52
C ARG A 40 -0.19 -11.80 14.56
N ARG A 41 -0.29 -11.56 13.25
CA ARG A 41 0.25 -12.46 12.22
C ARG A 41 1.75 -12.58 12.34
N VAL A 42 2.49 -11.48 12.40
CA VAL A 42 3.97 -11.45 12.54
C VAL A 42 4.43 -12.19 13.80
N LEU A 43 3.76 -11.99 14.92
CA LEU A 43 4.13 -12.68 16.17
C LEU A 43 3.81 -14.16 16.16
N ARG A 44 2.80 -14.62 15.42
CA ARG A 44 2.41 -16.03 15.29
C ARG A 44 3.28 -16.78 14.30
N GLU A 45 3.56 -16.17 13.15
CA GLU A 45 4.21 -16.81 11.99
C GLU A 45 5.70 -16.52 11.92
N GLY A 46 6.16 -15.50 12.62
CA GLY A 46 7.52 -14.98 12.51
C GLY A 46 7.73 -14.15 11.24
N GLY A 47 8.95 -13.67 11.04
CA GLY A 47 9.31 -12.85 9.88
C GLY A 47 8.81 -11.40 9.97
N GLU A 48 8.73 -10.75 8.83
CA GLU A 48 8.24 -9.39 8.68
C GLU A 48 7.05 -9.36 7.72
N ALA A 49 6.19 -8.37 7.85
CA ALA A 49 5.03 -8.18 6.99
C ALA A 49 4.69 -6.70 6.84
N ASP A 50 3.96 -6.37 5.79
CA ASP A 50 3.31 -5.07 5.62
C ASP A 50 1.78 -5.19 5.81
N THR A 51 1.14 -4.03 5.96
CA THR A 51 -0.32 -3.94 6.11
C THR A 51 -1.07 -3.89 4.78
N ASN A 52 -0.38 -3.88 3.65
CA ASN A 52 -0.88 -3.26 2.42
C ASN A 52 -1.21 -1.78 2.63
N PHE A 53 -1.61 -1.10 1.55
CA PHE A 53 -2.06 0.29 1.69
C PHE A 53 -3.45 0.32 2.32
N TYR A 54 -3.63 1.23 3.27
CA TYR A 54 -4.92 1.43 3.90
C TYR A 54 -5.16 2.92 4.23
N ARG A 55 -6.39 3.23 4.51
CA ARG A 55 -6.84 4.52 5.01
C ARG A 55 -7.74 4.26 6.22
N GLU A 56 -7.69 5.11 7.21
CA GLU A 56 -8.61 5.03 8.34
C GLU A 56 -10.04 5.29 7.87
N GLU A 57 -10.98 4.49 8.35
CA GLU A 57 -12.38 4.56 7.91
C GLU A 57 -13.04 5.87 8.34
N GLY A 58 -13.89 6.40 7.47
CA GLY A 58 -14.77 7.52 7.77
C GLY A 58 -14.27 8.92 7.43
N GLN A 59 -13.05 9.07 6.92
CA GLN A 59 -12.52 10.39 6.56
C GLN A 59 -11.85 10.36 5.17
N SER A 60 -12.38 11.12 4.23
CA SER A 60 -11.82 11.23 2.87
C SER A 60 -10.47 11.94 2.82
N ASP A 61 -10.18 12.79 3.80
CA ASP A 61 -8.99 13.63 3.85
C ASP A 61 -7.83 13.04 4.68
N VAL A 62 -8.01 11.82 5.21
CA VAL A 62 -6.95 11.13 5.96
C VAL A 62 -5.89 10.60 5.01
N PRO A 63 -4.60 10.73 5.36
CA PRO A 63 -3.50 10.16 4.58
C PRO A 63 -3.65 8.66 4.34
N VAL A 64 -3.14 8.19 3.21
CA VAL A 64 -2.91 6.77 2.98
C VAL A 64 -1.72 6.34 3.82
N HIS A 65 -1.81 5.19 4.44
CA HIS A 65 -0.75 4.60 5.25
C HIS A 65 -0.28 3.27 4.65
N LEU A 66 0.97 2.97 4.94
CA LEU A 66 1.60 1.68 4.71
C LEU A 66 2.49 1.41 5.92
N ASP A 67 2.25 0.33 6.64
CA ASP A 67 3.05 -0.02 7.81
C ASP A 67 3.86 -1.27 7.54
N PHE A 68 5.15 -1.23 7.89
CA PHE A 68 6.00 -2.41 7.95
C PHE A 68 6.14 -2.85 9.39
N VAL A 69 5.94 -4.14 9.64
CA VAL A 69 5.91 -4.74 10.96
C VAL A 69 6.95 -5.85 11.04
N ALA A 70 7.81 -5.79 12.05
CA ALA A 70 8.80 -6.84 12.32
C ALA A 70 8.84 -7.18 13.80
N PRO A 71 9.13 -8.45 14.19
CA PRO A 71 9.25 -8.83 15.59
C PRO A 71 10.53 -8.24 16.19
N LEU A 72 10.44 -7.78 17.43
CA LEU A 72 11.61 -7.41 18.21
C LEU A 72 12.14 -8.63 18.97
N LYS A 73 13.46 -8.79 18.97
CA LYS A 73 14.10 -9.79 19.84
C LYS A 73 13.93 -9.36 21.29
N THR A 74 13.19 -10.15 22.04
CA THR A 74 13.03 -9.97 23.49
C THR A 74 13.85 -11.01 24.23
N VAL A 75 14.20 -10.73 25.50
CA VAL A 75 14.83 -11.74 26.36
C VAL A 75 13.88 -12.91 26.57
N ALA A 76 14.45 -14.09 26.81
CA ALA A 76 13.67 -15.30 27.04
C ALA A 76 12.63 -15.09 28.14
N GLY A 77 11.36 -15.42 27.86
CA GLY A 77 10.22 -15.21 28.76
C GLY A 77 9.66 -13.79 28.79
N GLY A 78 10.23 -12.85 28.01
CA GLY A 78 9.70 -11.49 27.87
C GLY A 78 8.42 -11.41 27.03
N THR A 79 7.68 -10.32 27.22
CA THR A 79 6.48 -10.04 26.40
C THR A 79 6.87 -9.88 24.93
N PRO A 80 6.20 -10.59 23.99
CA PRO A 80 6.45 -10.40 22.57
C PRO A 80 6.15 -8.96 22.14
N LEU A 81 7.09 -8.36 21.44
CA LEU A 81 6.99 -6.98 20.91
C LEU A 81 7.26 -6.96 19.41
N THR A 82 6.68 -5.99 18.74
CA THR A 82 6.95 -5.68 17.34
C THR A 82 7.38 -4.23 17.19
N ILE A 83 8.22 -3.96 16.20
CA ILE A 83 8.45 -2.60 15.70
C ILE A 83 7.54 -2.37 14.50
N VAL A 84 6.98 -1.18 14.43
CA VAL A 84 6.14 -0.69 13.32
C VAL A 84 6.81 0.53 12.73
N LEU A 85 7.00 0.51 11.42
CA LEU A 85 7.48 1.63 10.63
C LEU A 85 6.35 2.11 9.73
N GLN A 86 5.70 3.21 10.10
CA GLN A 86 4.62 3.80 9.31
C GLN A 86 5.18 4.73 8.26
N VAL A 87 4.78 4.51 7.03
CA VAL A 87 5.16 5.28 5.85
C VAL A 87 3.97 6.08 5.35
N ASP A 88 4.22 7.32 4.97
CA ASP A 88 3.28 8.15 4.20
C ASP A 88 3.64 8.06 2.70
N PRO A 89 2.90 7.28 1.88
CA PRO A 89 3.23 7.11 0.47
C PRO A 89 3.17 8.40 -0.34
N ALA A 90 2.43 9.40 0.11
CA ALA A 90 2.30 10.68 -0.59
C ALA A 90 3.62 11.47 -0.60
N ARG A 91 4.48 11.25 0.41
CA ARG A 91 5.74 12.00 0.54
C ARG A 91 6.78 11.65 -0.51
N PHE A 92 6.78 10.42 -1.03
CA PHE A 92 7.78 10.01 -2.01
C PHE A 92 7.24 9.10 -3.11
N LEU A 93 6.46 8.06 -2.77
CA LEU A 93 6.03 7.04 -3.72
C LEU A 93 5.08 7.61 -4.77
N PHE A 94 4.06 8.34 -4.35
CA PHE A 94 3.08 8.88 -5.30
C PHE A 94 3.72 9.94 -6.21
N ALA A 95 4.56 10.81 -5.66
CA ALA A 95 5.29 11.80 -6.45
C ALA A 95 6.21 11.13 -7.49
N TYR A 96 6.90 10.06 -7.09
CA TYR A 96 7.75 9.28 -7.98
C TYR A 96 6.94 8.60 -9.11
N LEU A 97 5.81 7.97 -8.79
CA LEU A 97 4.97 7.28 -9.76
C LEU A 97 4.25 8.25 -10.71
N GLN A 98 3.93 9.45 -10.26
CA GLN A 98 3.32 10.50 -11.09
C GLN A 98 4.31 11.17 -12.06
N GLY A 99 5.60 11.03 -11.81
CA GLY A 99 6.68 11.56 -12.65
C GLY A 99 6.89 10.73 -13.91
N TRP A 100 5.95 10.80 -14.89
CA TRP A 100 6.14 10.11 -16.16
C TRP A 100 7.37 10.66 -16.91
N PRO A 101 8.35 9.83 -17.29
CA PRO A 101 9.64 10.29 -17.82
C PRO A 101 9.58 10.78 -19.28
N GLY A 102 8.45 10.68 -19.94
CA GLY A 102 8.30 10.99 -21.37
C GLY A 102 7.39 12.19 -21.64
N PRO A 103 7.35 12.69 -22.89
CA PRO A 103 6.54 13.86 -23.27
C PRO A 103 5.03 13.55 -23.37
N SER A 104 4.58 12.40 -22.99
CA SER A 104 3.17 12.00 -23.10
C SER A 104 2.27 12.87 -22.21
N ARG A 105 1.23 13.43 -22.81
CA ARG A 105 0.22 14.22 -22.11
C ARG A 105 -0.82 13.34 -21.38
N THR A 106 -0.97 12.09 -21.77
CA THR A 106 -2.02 11.19 -21.33
C THR A 106 -1.51 9.98 -20.55
N ALA A 107 -0.21 9.68 -20.62
CA ALA A 107 0.36 8.56 -19.89
C ALA A 107 0.39 8.81 -18.39
N GLU A 108 0.18 7.76 -17.62
CA GLU A 108 0.28 7.76 -16.16
C GLU A 108 0.79 6.40 -15.66
N THR A 109 1.36 6.38 -14.48
CA THR A 109 1.71 5.16 -13.76
C THR A 109 0.70 4.96 -12.63
N LEU A 110 0.13 3.77 -12.56
CA LEU A 110 -0.85 3.40 -11.53
C LEU A 110 -0.27 2.31 -10.64
N LEU A 111 -0.47 2.44 -9.35
CA LEU A 111 -0.33 1.35 -8.40
C LEU A 111 -1.72 0.90 -7.97
N PHE A 112 -1.93 -0.41 -7.93
CA PHE A 112 -3.19 -0.99 -7.47
C PHE A 112 -2.92 -2.25 -6.64
N GLN A 113 -3.86 -2.60 -5.80
CA GLN A 113 -3.83 -3.83 -5.01
C GLN A 113 -5.15 -4.57 -5.12
N ARG A 114 -5.11 -5.89 -4.92
CA ARG A 114 -6.33 -6.70 -4.85
C ARG A 114 -7.09 -6.42 -3.56
N ASN A 115 -8.40 -6.24 -3.66
CA ASN A 115 -9.29 -6.03 -2.54
C ASN A 115 -10.58 -6.84 -2.77
N GLY A 116 -10.57 -8.09 -2.33
CA GLY A 116 -11.66 -9.03 -2.61
C GLY A 116 -11.85 -9.27 -4.10
N ASN A 117 -13.02 -8.92 -4.62
CA ASN A 117 -13.40 -9.07 -6.03
C ASN A 117 -13.09 -7.82 -6.89
N ASP A 118 -12.38 -6.85 -6.33
CA ASP A 118 -12.01 -5.62 -7.01
C ASP A 118 -10.48 -5.42 -6.98
N LEU A 119 -10.00 -4.59 -7.88
CA LEU A 119 -8.70 -3.92 -7.78
C LEU A 119 -8.91 -2.50 -7.28
N LEU A 120 -8.25 -2.15 -6.20
CA LEU A 120 -8.27 -0.81 -5.63
C LEU A 120 -7.08 -0.01 -6.17
N LEU A 121 -7.34 1.12 -6.82
CA LEU A 121 -6.30 2.03 -7.29
C LEU A 121 -5.75 2.82 -6.10
N ILE A 122 -4.45 2.72 -5.88
CA ILE A 122 -3.76 3.27 -4.70
C ILE A 122 -3.27 4.70 -4.94
N THR A 123 -2.69 4.94 -6.11
CA THR A 123 -2.15 6.26 -6.46
C THR A 123 -3.23 7.29 -6.75
N PRO A 124 -2.96 8.59 -6.54
CA PRO A 124 -3.77 9.65 -7.12
C PRO A 124 -3.85 9.49 -8.65
N LEU A 125 -5.01 9.76 -9.21
CA LEU A 125 -5.26 9.56 -10.64
C LEU A 125 -5.09 10.87 -11.40
N ARG A 126 -4.35 10.84 -12.51
CA ARG A 126 -4.09 12.03 -13.31
C ARG A 126 -5.34 12.56 -14.00
N HIS A 127 -6.25 11.68 -14.40
CA HIS A 127 -7.41 12.03 -15.22
C HIS A 127 -8.74 11.92 -14.47
N LEU A 128 -8.69 11.74 -13.16
CA LEU A 128 -9.88 11.72 -12.31
C LEU A 128 -9.54 12.40 -10.99
N ALA A 129 -10.12 13.57 -10.76
CA ALA A 129 -9.96 14.28 -9.51
C ALA A 129 -10.61 13.51 -8.36
N GLY A 130 -9.93 13.44 -7.24
CA GLY A 130 -10.42 12.77 -6.04
C GLY A 130 -9.29 12.21 -5.18
N PRO A 131 -9.61 11.77 -3.98
CA PRO A 131 -8.61 11.18 -3.10
C PRO A 131 -8.14 9.81 -3.62
N SER A 132 -6.90 9.47 -3.30
CA SER A 132 -6.33 8.13 -3.54
C SER A 132 -7.21 7.05 -2.92
N MET A 133 -7.10 5.81 -3.40
CA MET A 133 -7.82 4.64 -2.85
C MET A 133 -9.35 4.75 -2.85
N THR A 134 -9.92 5.45 -3.82
CA THR A 134 -11.37 5.57 -3.97
C THR A 134 -11.91 4.82 -5.19
N VAL A 135 -11.08 4.64 -6.22
CA VAL A 135 -11.50 3.99 -7.47
C VAL A 135 -11.24 2.49 -7.38
N ARG A 136 -12.29 1.73 -7.68
CA ARG A 136 -12.28 0.27 -7.74
C ARG A 136 -12.58 -0.19 -9.15
N ILE A 137 -11.88 -1.22 -9.59
CA ILE A 137 -12.10 -1.89 -10.87
C ILE A 137 -12.55 -3.32 -10.54
N PRO A 138 -13.81 -3.69 -10.80
CA PRO A 138 -14.26 -5.07 -10.60
C PRO A 138 -13.45 -6.06 -11.43
N LEU A 139 -13.09 -7.20 -10.88
CA LEU A 139 -12.40 -8.26 -11.62
C LEU A 139 -13.22 -8.81 -12.79
N SER A 140 -14.53 -8.58 -12.82
CA SER A 140 -15.41 -8.88 -13.95
C SER A 140 -15.18 -7.99 -15.18
N ARG A 141 -14.46 -6.86 -15.03
CA ARG A 141 -14.05 -6.02 -16.18
C ARG A 141 -12.83 -6.62 -16.89
N SER A 142 -13.05 -7.70 -17.60
CA SER A 142 -12.00 -8.47 -18.29
C SER A 142 -11.26 -7.69 -19.40
N ASP A 143 -11.78 -6.54 -19.81
CA ASP A 143 -11.21 -5.60 -20.77
C ASP A 143 -10.26 -4.56 -20.14
N ALA A 144 -10.29 -4.44 -18.80
CA ALA A 144 -9.45 -3.48 -18.09
C ALA A 144 -7.99 -3.96 -17.99
N LEU A 145 -7.04 -3.09 -18.33
CA LEU A 145 -5.60 -3.39 -18.31
C LEU A 145 -5.15 -3.95 -16.96
N ALA A 146 -5.57 -3.32 -15.86
CA ALA A 146 -5.21 -3.76 -14.51
C ALA A 146 -5.74 -5.18 -14.21
N VAL A 147 -6.95 -5.52 -14.65
CA VAL A 147 -7.53 -6.86 -14.48
C VAL A 147 -6.77 -7.88 -15.32
N ILE A 148 -6.48 -7.57 -16.59
CA ILE A 148 -5.72 -8.46 -17.47
C ILE A 148 -4.35 -8.78 -16.85
N VAL A 149 -3.62 -7.79 -16.38
CA VAL A 149 -2.29 -7.99 -15.76
C VAL A 149 -2.37 -8.82 -14.48
N THR A 150 -3.46 -8.68 -13.73
CA THR A 150 -3.68 -9.42 -12.48
C THR A 150 -4.01 -10.89 -12.73
N GLU A 151 -4.99 -11.14 -13.61
CA GLU A 151 -5.54 -12.48 -13.87
C GLU A 151 -4.68 -13.29 -14.88
N HIS A 152 -3.83 -12.60 -15.68
CA HIS A 152 -2.98 -13.18 -16.71
C HIS A 152 -1.49 -12.88 -16.47
N PRO A 153 -0.82 -13.63 -15.56
CA PRO A 153 0.60 -13.42 -15.24
C PRO A 153 1.53 -13.42 -16.46
N GLU A 154 1.18 -14.17 -17.51
CA GLU A 154 1.92 -14.25 -18.79
C GLU A 154 1.91 -12.94 -19.57
N ARG A 155 0.98 -12.03 -19.28
CA ARG A 155 0.90 -10.69 -19.89
C ARG A 155 1.79 -9.67 -19.18
N ARG A 156 2.34 -10.00 -18.01
CA ARG A 156 3.18 -9.07 -17.24
C ARG A 156 4.47 -8.75 -17.96
N GLY A 157 4.79 -7.47 -18.05
CA GLY A 157 5.97 -6.97 -18.73
C GLY A 157 5.84 -6.88 -20.26
N VAL A 158 4.69 -7.24 -20.82
CA VAL A 158 4.40 -7.11 -22.26
C VAL A 158 3.43 -5.93 -22.44
N ALA A 159 3.68 -5.08 -23.44
CA ALA A 159 2.76 -4.01 -23.81
C ALA A 159 1.61 -4.56 -24.64
N PHE A 160 0.37 -4.16 -24.35
CA PHE A 160 -0.82 -4.54 -25.10
C PHE A 160 -1.91 -3.46 -25.01
N GLU A 161 -2.87 -3.55 -25.93
CA GLU A 161 -4.04 -2.68 -25.95
C GLU A 161 -5.11 -3.21 -25.00
N ALA A 162 -5.71 -2.31 -24.20
CA ALA A 162 -6.78 -2.61 -23.25
C ALA A 162 -7.54 -1.33 -22.91
N GLN A 163 -8.44 -1.37 -21.93
CA GLN A 163 -9.10 -0.19 -21.40
C GLN A 163 -8.49 0.24 -20.04
N ASP A 164 -8.46 1.53 -19.79
CA ASP A 164 -8.08 2.06 -18.50
C ASP A 164 -9.27 2.04 -17.50
N TYR A 165 -9.04 2.60 -16.31
CA TYR A 165 -10.07 2.70 -15.27
C TYR A 165 -11.30 3.54 -15.70
N ARG A 166 -11.17 4.41 -16.70
CA ARG A 166 -12.23 5.24 -17.29
C ARG A 166 -12.97 4.52 -18.42
N GLY A 167 -12.49 3.37 -18.89
CA GLY A 167 -12.99 2.72 -20.09
C GLY A 167 -12.44 3.31 -21.39
N MET A 168 -11.33 4.07 -21.31
CA MET A 168 -10.68 4.61 -22.49
C MET A 168 -9.63 3.63 -23.03
N PRO A 169 -9.55 3.47 -24.38
CA PRO A 169 -8.53 2.61 -24.97
C PRO A 169 -7.13 3.15 -24.69
N VAL A 170 -6.26 2.27 -24.24
CA VAL A 170 -4.87 2.57 -23.90
C VAL A 170 -3.93 1.45 -24.34
N VAL A 171 -2.67 1.79 -24.55
CA VAL A 171 -1.58 0.82 -24.57
C VAL A 171 -0.87 0.88 -23.23
N GLY A 172 -0.73 -0.25 -22.59
CA GLY A 172 -0.08 -0.30 -21.28
C GLY A 172 0.73 -1.55 -21.05
N VAL A 173 1.53 -1.50 -20.01
CA VAL A 173 2.31 -2.61 -19.48
C VAL A 173 2.15 -2.62 -17.96
N GLY A 174 1.98 -3.79 -17.38
CA GLY A 174 1.92 -3.94 -15.94
C GLY A 174 2.90 -4.97 -15.40
N ARG A 175 3.28 -4.83 -14.14
CA ARG A 175 4.14 -5.77 -13.42
C ARG A 175 3.65 -5.89 -11.98
N GLY A 176 3.79 -7.07 -11.39
CA GLY A 176 3.63 -7.23 -9.95
C GLY A 176 4.87 -6.73 -9.21
N VAL A 177 4.67 -6.23 -8.03
CA VAL A 177 5.75 -5.88 -7.10
C VAL A 177 6.10 -7.14 -6.29
N PRO A 178 7.34 -7.67 -6.37
CA PRO A 178 7.69 -8.91 -5.70
C PRO A 178 7.44 -8.86 -4.19
N GLY A 179 6.83 -9.92 -3.65
CA GLY A 179 6.54 -10.03 -2.22
C GLY A 179 5.32 -9.27 -1.74
N THR A 180 4.52 -8.71 -2.65
CA THR A 180 3.30 -7.96 -2.35
C THR A 180 2.12 -8.40 -3.23
N ASP A 181 0.94 -7.90 -2.91
CA ASP A 181 -0.28 -8.05 -3.72
C ASP A 181 -0.50 -6.86 -4.69
N TRP A 182 0.58 -6.14 -4.99
CA TRP A 182 0.58 -4.91 -5.80
C TRP A 182 1.08 -5.15 -7.22
#